data_d1920020aed8060699cc378a3bd61430
#
_entry.id   d1920020aed8060699cc378a3bd61430
#
_cell.length_a   1.000
_cell.length_b   1.000
_cell.length_c   1.000
_cell.angle_alpha   90.00
_cell.angle_beta   90.00
_cell.angle_gamma   90.00
#
_symmetry.space_group_name_H-M   'P 1'
#
loop_
_entity.id
_entity.type
_entity.pdbx_description
1 polymer ?
#
loop_
_entity_poly.entity_id
_entity_poly.type
_entity_poly.pdbx_seq_one_letter_code
_entity_poly.pdbx_strand_id
1 'polypeptide(L)'
;MGRLNREQFHHGVYVGGLALIAASLPLSVYFLSVGQLLIAGNWILQGRFPEKLRRFVANKPALVFASVYLLYVIGFFYSSDASFAISTLKSKLPLFSLVFLIASSPPLARGTKKWLLLVFSASITALSLISVGLLLWGDVSDYRELSPFVSHIRVGLMTALSVVVLGWLALGKGSEGVFDGGLQKMPGGTRYWRPALLVLATWHLVYLFMLQSLSGIIALVAVLVILGLRAIVSGSRFQRIVSAIALSVLAMLVGGTLYWGWSRVTLDHREDTGRLETHTELGNPYEHDTSSTFRENGYLVYVYIAPEELKQAWEHRSALDFMGQDQRGQELRYTLFRFMTSRGLRKDAVGLAQLTAEEIRAVEDGVANVNYLHWPGLLIRIHQTFWEISEFRREGKPEGHTLSQRMEYWKAASEAIGSSPWFGWGTGDYLLAMQYGLERIESRLEFRSHMKPHNQYLSMLVLFGFVGLSWFLFAVFYPAYRLGGFHHLPFLAFFVIFMVSLFIDDTMETQAGLTFFVFFYNFFLFLREKSV
;
A
#
# COMPACT_ATOMS: atom_id res chain seq x y z
N MET A 1 -39.49 0.15 -27.32
CA MET A 1 -38.34 0.82 -26.65
C MET A 1 -38.65 2.32 -26.56
N GLY A 2 -39.06 2.82 -25.38
CA GLY A 2 -39.33 4.25 -25.17
C GLY A 2 -38.09 5.09 -25.41
N ARG A 3 -38.22 6.23 -26.10
CA ARG A 3 -37.13 7.21 -26.27
C ARG A 3 -36.63 7.64 -24.90
N LEU A 4 -35.37 7.33 -24.55
CA LEU A 4 -34.72 7.86 -23.36
C LEU A 4 -34.82 9.39 -23.40
N ASN A 5 -35.37 10.00 -22.33
CA ASN A 5 -35.36 11.44 -22.15
C ASN A 5 -33.88 11.89 -22.03
N ARG A 6 -33.55 13.06 -22.60
CA ARG A 6 -32.18 13.64 -22.56
C ARG A 6 -31.56 13.60 -21.15
N GLU A 7 -32.35 13.85 -20.11
CA GLU A 7 -31.88 13.81 -18.72
C GLU A 7 -31.51 12.39 -18.27
N GLN A 8 -32.32 11.39 -18.65
CA GLN A 8 -32.04 9.99 -18.37
C GLN A 8 -30.77 9.49 -19.07
N PHE A 9 -30.55 9.95 -20.31
CA PHE A 9 -29.34 9.65 -21.06
C PHE A 9 -28.10 10.21 -20.32
N HIS A 10 -28.07 11.51 -19.99
CA HIS A 10 -26.96 12.13 -19.29
C HIS A 10 -26.72 11.53 -17.90
N HIS A 11 -27.79 11.15 -17.19
CA HIS A 11 -27.69 10.44 -15.94
C HIS A 11 -27.05 9.05 -16.11
N GLY A 12 -27.46 8.30 -17.14
CA GLY A 12 -26.88 7.01 -17.49
C GLY A 12 -25.39 7.09 -17.81
N VAL A 13 -24.99 8.08 -18.62
CA VAL A 13 -23.55 8.34 -18.94
C VAL A 13 -22.77 8.71 -17.69
N TYR A 14 -23.32 9.53 -16.81
CA TYR A 14 -22.68 9.92 -15.55
C TYR A 14 -22.45 8.69 -14.64
N VAL A 15 -23.48 7.86 -14.43
CA VAL A 15 -23.38 6.63 -13.65
C VAL A 15 -22.41 5.64 -14.29
N GLY A 16 -22.44 5.51 -15.63
CA GLY A 16 -21.50 4.69 -16.40
C GLY A 16 -20.05 5.14 -16.21
N GLY A 17 -19.79 6.46 -16.23
CA GLY A 17 -18.47 7.02 -15.96
C GLY A 17 -17.97 6.74 -14.54
N LEU A 18 -18.86 6.86 -13.52
CA LEU A 18 -18.52 6.49 -12.13
C LEU A 18 -18.26 4.98 -12.00
N ALA A 19 -19.05 4.16 -12.70
CA ALA A 19 -18.85 2.71 -12.71
C ALA A 19 -17.53 2.33 -13.39
N LEU A 20 -17.17 3.00 -14.47
CA LEU A 20 -15.89 2.79 -15.15
C LEU A 20 -14.73 3.16 -14.23
N ILE A 21 -14.79 4.29 -13.50
CA ILE A 21 -13.78 4.63 -12.50
C ILE A 21 -13.71 3.53 -11.44
N ALA A 22 -14.84 3.13 -10.83
CA ALA A 22 -14.88 2.13 -9.77
C ALA A 22 -14.30 0.77 -10.22
N ALA A 23 -14.64 0.33 -11.43
CA ALA A 23 -14.13 -0.92 -12.01
C ALA A 23 -12.63 -0.84 -12.35
N SER A 24 -12.15 0.32 -12.77
CA SER A 24 -10.78 0.51 -13.25
C SER A 24 -9.77 0.72 -12.14
N LEU A 25 -10.21 1.08 -10.93
CA LEU A 25 -9.31 1.36 -9.79
C LEU A 25 -8.23 0.29 -9.59
N PRO A 26 -8.54 -1.02 -9.53
CA PRO A 26 -7.51 -2.04 -9.39
C PRO A 26 -6.96 -2.57 -10.72
N LEU A 27 -7.62 -2.26 -11.87
CA LEU A 27 -7.37 -2.95 -13.13
C LEU A 27 -6.67 -2.10 -14.19
N SER A 28 -6.85 -0.77 -14.20
CA SER A 28 -6.31 0.05 -15.30
C SER A 28 -6.27 1.54 -14.99
N VAL A 29 -5.06 2.08 -14.91
CA VAL A 29 -4.83 3.53 -14.78
C VAL A 29 -5.34 4.29 -16.02
N TYR A 30 -5.27 3.69 -17.19
CA TYR A 30 -5.78 4.28 -18.44
C TYR A 30 -7.30 4.49 -18.38
N PHE A 31 -8.06 3.45 -18.04
CA PHE A 31 -9.52 3.55 -17.97
C PHE A 31 -10.01 4.42 -16.80
N LEU A 32 -9.20 4.64 -15.76
CA LEU A 32 -9.48 5.68 -14.76
C LEU A 32 -9.57 7.06 -15.40
N SER A 33 -8.63 7.40 -16.29
CA SER A 33 -8.65 8.67 -17.04
C SER A 33 -9.84 8.75 -17.98
N VAL A 34 -10.13 7.66 -18.71
CA VAL A 34 -11.30 7.59 -19.61
C VAL A 34 -12.60 7.83 -18.85
N GLY A 35 -12.76 7.22 -17.66
CA GLY A 35 -13.94 7.44 -16.82
C GLY A 35 -14.09 8.88 -16.36
N GLN A 36 -13.00 9.54 -15.97
CA GLN A 36 -12.98 10.95 -15.60
C GLN A 36 -13.33 11.86 -16.80
N LEU A 37 -12.74 11.59 -17.96
CA LEU A 37 -13.04 12.32 -19.20
C LEU A 37 -14.48 12.13 -19.66
N LEU A 38 -15.04 10.91 -19.50
CA LEU A 38 -16.44 10.62 -19.82
C LEU A 38 -17.38 11.46 -18.94
N ILE A 39 -17.11 11.53 -17.64
CA ILE A 39 -17.91 12.36 -16.72
C ILE A 39 -17.77 13.84 -17.08
N ALA A 40 -16.55 14.31 -17.36
CA ALA A 40 -16.29 15.72 -17.74
C ALA A 40 -16.97 16.09 -19.07
N GLY A 41 -16.83 15.25 -20.09
CA GLY A 41 -17.48 15.44 -21.39
C GLY A 41 -19.01 15.46 -21.26
N ASN A 42 -19.58 14.51 -20.52
CA ASN A 42 -21.00 14.48 -20.24
C ASN A 42 -21.46 15.74 -19.47
N TRP A 43 -20.67 16.20 -18.49
CA TRP A 43 -20.95 17.41 -17.73
C TRP A 43 -21.01 18.65 -18.64
N ILE A 44 -20.11 18.77 -19.61
CA ILE A 44 -20.08 19.86 -20.60
C ILE A 44 -21.30 19.74 -21.54
N LEU A 45 -21.53 18.56 -22.14
CA LEU A 45 -22.61 18.33 -23.11
C LEU A 45 -24.02 18.49 -22.52
N GLN A 46 -24.18 18.23 -21.23
CA GLN A 46 -25.44 18.46 -20.54
C GLN A 46 -25.80 19.96 -20.46
N GLY A 47 -24.80 20.87 -20.46
CA GLY A 47 -25.01 22.30 -20.25
C GLY A 47 -25.42 22.65 -18.81
N ARG A 48 -26.32 23.63 -18.64
CA ARG A 48 -26.84 24.11 -17.33
C ARG A 48 -25.73 24.59 -16.39
N PHE A 49 -24.72 25.24 -16.94
CA PHE A 49 -23.53 25.70 -16.21
C PHE A 49 -23.86 26.57 -14.98
N PRO A 50 -24.77 27.57 -15.04
CA PRO A 50 -25.09 28.39 -13.88
C PRO A 50 -25.66 27.58 -12.70
N GLU A 51 -26.52 26.59 -12.99
CA GLU A 51 -27.12 25.74 -11.97
C GLU A 51 -26.05 24.84 -11.31
N LYS A 52 -25.19 24.22 -12.12
CA LYS A 52 -24.10 23.36 -11.64
C LYS A 52 -23.09 24.14 -10.82
N LEU A 53 -22.68 25.33 -11.28
CA LEU A 53 -21.77 26.20 -10.55
C LEU A 53 -22.39 26.65 -9.22
N ARG A 54 -23.66 27.07 -9.23
CA ARG A 54 -24.39 27.43 -8.00
C ARG A 54 -24.43 26.24 -7.02
N ARG A 55 -24.67 25.02 -7.50
CA ARG A 55 -24.69 23.81 -6.67
C ARG A 55 -23.32 23.54 -6.04
N PHE A 56 -22.24 23.69 -6.82
CA PHE A 56 -20.87 23.53 -6.32
C PHE A 56 -20.52 24.60 -5.27
N VAL A 57 -20.76 25.88 -5.58
CA VAL A 57 -20.45 27.00 -4.68
C VAL A 57 -21.28 26.94 -3.39
N ALA A 58 -22.52 26.47 -3.46
CA ALA A 58 -23.37 26.26 -2.29
C ALA A 58 -22.90 25.10 -1.40
N ASN A 59 -22.06 24.18 -1.92
CA ASN A 59 -21.51 23.05 -1.19
C ASN A 59 -20.17 23.43 -0.53
N LYS A 60 -20.24 24.21 0.56
CA LYS A 60 -19.04 24.66 1.30
C LYS A 60 -18.06 23.52 1.65
N PRO A 61 -18.53 22.34 2.14
CA PRO A 61 -17.61 21.22 2.36
C PRO A 61 -16.84 20.77 1.12
N ALA A 62 -17.49 20.74 -0.05
CA ALA A 62 -16.82 20.38 -1.31
C ALA A 62 -15.80 21.45 -1.74
N LEU A 63 -16.12 22.75 -1.55
CA LEU A 63 -15.18 23.83 -1.81
C LEU A 63 -13.93 23.73 -0.94
N VAL A 64 -14.11 23.47 0.36
CA VAL A 64 -12.99 23.30 1.29
C VAL A 64 -12.14 22.08 0.89
N PHE A 65 -12.74 20.96 0.52
CA PHE A 65 -11.98 19.80 0.06
C PHE A 65 -11.25 20.06 -1.26
N ALA A 66 -11.90 20.68 -2.24
CA ALA A 66 -11.29 21.06 -3.53
C ALA A 66 -10.13 22.05 -3.35
N SER A 67 -10.13 22.87 -2.27
CA SER A 67 -9.06 23.82 -1.99
C SER A 67 -7.71 23.17 -1.65
N VAL A 68 -7.65 21.85 -1.40
CA VAL A 68 -6.38 21.12 -1.33
C VAL A 68 -5.56 21.28 -2.62
N TYR A 69 -6.23 21.36 -3.77
CA TYR A 69 -5.55 21.63 -5.04
C TYR A 69 -4.92 23.04 -5.09
N LEU A 70 -5.51 24.01 -4.40
CA LEU A 70 -4.95 25.37 -4.33
C LEU A 70 -3.60 25.42 -3.61
N LEU A 71 -3.31 24.50 -2.69
CA LEU A 71 -1.97 24.42 -2.10
C LEU A 71 -0.91 24.19 -3.18
N TYR A 72 -1.18 23.28 -4.13
CA TYR A 72 -0.29 23.01 -5.25
C TYR A 72 -0.18 24.20 -6.20
N VAL A 73 -1.29 24.90 -6.45
CA VAL A 73 -1.30 26.12 -7.27
C VAL A 73 -0.51 27.24 -6.60
N ILE A 74 -0.70 27.47 -5.30
CA ILE A 74 0.05 28.48 -4.54
C ILE A 74 1.54 28.10 -4.51
N GLY A 75 1.85 26.84 -4.24
CA GLY A 75 3.23 26.32 -4.23
C GLY A 75 3.96 26.49 -5.56
N PHE A 76 3.24 26.51 -6.69
CA PHE A 76 3.82 26.79 -8.00
C PHE A 76 4.46 28.19 -8.07
N PHE A 77 3.84 29.22 -7.48
CA PHE A 77 4.29 30.60 -7.62
C PHE A 77 5.61 30.94 -6.90
N TYR A 78 6.04 30.10 -5.97
CA TYR A 78 7.33 30.28 -5.29
C TYR A 78 8.30 29.11 -5.52
N SER A 79 8.00 28.24 -6.48
CA SER A 79 8.88 27.16 -6.93
C SER A 79 9.89 27.66 -7.96
N SER A 80 11.12 27.16 -7.92
CA SER A 80 12.15 27.44 -8.91
C SER A 80 12.02 26.56 -10.16
N ASP A 81 11.60 25.30 -10.04
CA ASP A 81 11.35 24.40 -11.17
C ASP A 81 9.88 24.45 -11.61
N ALA A 82 9.58 25.36 -12.54
CA ALA A 82 8.25 25.52 -13.12
C ALA A 82 7.82 24.28 -13.94
N SER A 83 8.75 23.56 -14.57
CA SER A 83 8.44 22.39 -15.39
C SER A 83 7.93 21.25 -14.53
N PHE A 84 8.66 20.94 -13.45
CA PHE A 84 8.24 19.92 -12.47
C PHE A 84 6.93 20.33 -11.79
N ALA A 85 6.77 21.61 -11.44
CA ALA A 85 5.54 22.13 -10.83
C ALA A 85 4.32 21.95 -11.74
N ILE A 86 4.42 22.26 -13.05
CA ILE A 86 3.34 22.04 -14.01
C ILE A 86 3.00 20.55 -14.15
N SER A 87 4.00 19.68 -14.21
CA SER A 87 3.79 18.24 -14.24
C SER A 87 3.03 17.76 -13.00
N THR A 88 3.42 18.25 -11.82
CA THR A 88 2.76 17.95 -10.55
C THR A 88 1.32 18.48 -10.54
N LEU A 89 1.06 19.70 -10.97
CA LEU A 89 -0.30 20.26 -11.09
C LEU A 89 -1.20 19.41 -11.98
N LYS A 90 -0.69 18.94 -13.12
CA LYS A 90 -1.44 18.02 -14.01
C LYS A 90 -1.80 16.72 -13.30
N SER A 91 -0.86 16.12 -12.58
CA SER A 91 -1.07 14.87 -11.85
C SER A 91 -2.07 15.00 -10.69
N LYS A 92 -2.10 16.18 -10.04
CA LYS A 92 -2.99 16.49 -8.90
C LYS A 92 -4.35 17.05 -9.34
N LEU A 93 -4.58 17.28 -10.61
CA LEU A 93 -5.84 17.84 -11.14
C LEU A 93 -7.11 17.11 -10.64
N PRO A 94 -7.15 15.79 -10.42
CA PRO A 94 -8.32 15.11 -9.87
C PRO A 94 -8.78 15.64 -8.50
N LEU A 95 -7.90 16.23 -7.68
CA LEU A 95 -8.26 16.90 -6.41
C LEU A 95 -9.27 18.03 -6.59
N PHE A 96 -9.25 18.69 -7.73
CA PHE A 96 -10.21 19.73 -8.08
C PHE A 96 -11.28 19.19 -9.04
N SER A 97 -10.86 18.64 -10.18
CA SER A 97 -11.77 18.32 -11.28
C SER A 97 -12.81 17.27 -10.90
N LEU A 98 -12.40 16.18 -10.25
CA LEU A 98 -13.33 15.11 -9.86
C LEU A 98 -14.26 15.58 -8.72
N VAL A 99 -13.75 16.37 -7.78
CA VAL A 99 -14.57 16.99 -6.72
C VAL A 99 -15.60 17.93 -7.33
N PHE A 100 -15.17 18.82 -8.25
CA PHE A 100 -16.05 19.75 -8.93
C PHE A 100 -17.16 19.04 -9.72
N LEU A 101 -16.78 18.05 -10.53
CA LEU A 101 -17.71 17.29 -11.36
C LEU A 101 -18.75 16.53 -10.52
N ILE A 102 -18.32 15.87 -9.44
CA ILE A 102 -19.23 15.09 -8.59
C ILE A 102 -20.10 16.01 -7.73
N ALA A 103 -19.53 17.02 -7.07
CA ALA A 103 -20.28 17.86 -6.15
C ALA A 103 -21.25 18.83 -6.86
N SER A 104 -21.02 19.14 -8.16
CA SER A 104 -21.95 19.90 -9.00
C SER A 104 -23.03 19.04 -9.65
N SER A 105 -22.89 17.71 -9.62
CA SER A 105 -23.86 16.78 -10.20
C SER A 105 -25.01 16.43 -9.21
N PRO A 106 -26.15 15.92 -9.70
CA PRO A 106 -27.21 15.45 -8.81
C PRO A 106 -26.78 14.32 -7.91
N PRO A 107 -27.36 14.19 -6.69
CA PRO A 107 -27.10 13.04 -5.82
C PRO A 107 -27.57 11.75 -6.48
N LEU A 108 -26.93 10.63 -6.10
CA LEU A 108 -27.29 9.31 -6.60
C LEU A 108 -28.29 8.62 -5.68
N ALA A 109 -29.23 7.88 -6.30
CA ALA A 109 -30.12 7.00 -5.59
C ALA A 109 -29.35 5.94 -4.78
N ARG A 110 -29.89 5.54 -3.65
CA ARG A 110 -29.27 4.55 -2.75
C ARG A 110 -28.90 3.24 -3.44
N GLY A 111 -29.80 2.73 -4.30
CA GLY A 111 -29.56 1.51 -5.10
C GLY A 111 -28.35 1.64 -6.04
N THR A 112 -28.22 2.78 -6.73
CA THR A 112 -27.10 3.06 -7.63
C THR A 112 -25.76 3.09 -6.87
N LYS A 113 -25.74 3.67 -5.67
CA LYS A 113 -24.53 3.69 -4.83
C LYS A 113 -24.10 2.28 -4.42
N LYS A 114 -25.03 1.42 -4.03
CA LYS A 114 -24.73 0.01 -3.73
C LYS A 114 -24.19 -0.74 -4.94
N TRP A 115 -24.83 -0.53 -6.07
CA TRP A 115 -24.38 -1.14 -7.32
C TRP A 115 -22.93 -0.72 -7.66
N LEU A 116 -22.58 0.56 -7.50
CA LEU A 116 -21.21 1.03 -7.71
C LEU A 116 -20.20 0.39 -6.73
N LEU A 117 -20.58 0.16 -5.47
CA LEU A 117 -19.75 -0.57 -4.51
C LEU A 117 -19.58 -2.04 -4.90
N LEU A 118 -20.63 -2.67 -5.45
CA LEU A 118 -20.54 -4.03 -5.97
C LEU A 118 -19.67 -4.10 -7.23
N VAL A 119 -19.76 -3.12 -8.14
CA VAL A 119 -18.88 -3.01 -9.31
C VAL A 119 -17.41 -2.90 -8.87
N PHE A 120 -17.12 -2.06 -7.89
CA PHE A 120 -15.77 -1.98 -7.31
C PHE A 120 -15.32 -3.31 -6.69
N SER A 121 -16.17 -3.97 -5.90
CA SER A 121 -15.81 -5.26 -5.32
C SER A 121 -15.65 -6.35 -6.38
N ALA A 122 -16.47 -6.34 -7.43
CA ALA A 122 -16.33 -7.26 -8.56
C ALA A 122 -15.01 -7.08 -9.31
N SER A 123 -14.51 -5.85 -9.46
CA SER A 123 -13.20 -5.61 -10.08
C SER A 123 -12.04 -6.14 -9.24
N ILE A 124 -12.12 -6.06 -7.90
CA ILE A 124 -11.16 -6.72 -7.00
C ILE A 124 -11.24 -8.25 -7.15
N THR A 125 -12.46 -8.81 -7.27
CA THR A 125 -12.63 -10.25 -7.53
C THR A 125 -11.98 -10.64 -8.86
N ALA A 126 -12.23 -9.88 -9.93
CA ALA A 126 -11.61 -10.14 -11.24
C ALA A 126 -10.08 -10.14 -11.16
N LEU A 127 -9.49 -9.13 -10.49
CA LEU A 127 -8.06 -9.07 -10.27
C LEU A 127 -7.56 -10.27 -9.46
N SER A 128 -8.27 -10.66 -8.39
CA SER A 128 -7.87 -11.80 -7.56
C SER A 128 -7.87 -13.12 -8.34
N LEU A 129 -8.81 -13.30 -9.26
CA LEU A 129 -8.85 -14.47 -10.15
C LEU A 129 -7.70 -14.45 -11.16
N ILE A 130 -7.35 -13.28 -11.71
CA ILE A 130 -6.15 -13.11 -12.55
C ILE A 130 -4.90 -13.48 -11.75
N SER A 131 -4.76 -13.01 -10.50
CA SER A 131 -3.64 -13.34 -9.62
C SER A 131 -3.52 -14.84 -9.34
N VAL A 132 -4.66 -15.52 -9.12
CA VAL A 132 -4.69 -16.99 -8.98
C VAL A 132 -4.26 -17.66 -10.29
N GLY A 133 -4.71 -17.17 -11.43
CA GLY A 133 -4.27 -17.66 -12.74
C GLY A 133 -2.75 -17.52 -12.91
N LEU A 134 -2.18 -16.37 -12.54
CA LEU A 134 -0.72 -16.17 -12.57
C LEU A 134 0.02 -17.15 -11.66
N LEU A 135 -0.50 -17.44 -10.47
CA LEU A 135 0.10 -18.42 -9.55
C LEU A 135 0.04 -19.87 -10.08
N LEU A 136 -1.02 -20.22 -10.82
CA LEU A 136 -1.21 -21.60 -11.30
C LEU A 136 -0.51 -21.89 -12.62
N TRP A 137 -0.38 -20.88 -13.49
CA TRP A 137 0.10 -21.05 -14.88
C TRP A 137 1.20 -20.08 -15.27
N GLY A 138 1.54 -19.10 -14.43
CA GLY A 138 2.62 -18.13 -14.65
C GLY A 138 3.89 -18.52 -13.90
N ASP A 139 4.98 -17.91 -14.30
CA ASP A 139 6.27 -18.00 -13.60
C ASP A 139 6.39 -16.77 -12.68
N VAL A 140 5.77 -16.87 -11.48
CA VAL A 140 5.72 -15.78 -10.50
C VAL A 140 6.90 -15.92 -9.55
N SER A 141 7.89 -15.07 -9.68
CA SER A 141 9.07 -15.02 -8.83
C SER A 141 8.91 -14.09 -7.61
N ASP A 142 8.09 -13.04 -7.73
CA ASP A 142 7.82 -12.06 -6.67
C ASP A 142 6.30 -11.88 -6.48
N TYR A 143 5.83 -11.85 -5.22
CA TYR A 143 4.41 -11.60 -4.88
C TYR A 143 3.87 -10.28 -5.46
N ARG A 144 4.74 -9.32 -5.82
CA ARG A 144 4.36 -8.04 -6.44
C ARG A 144 3.76 -8.24 -7.84
N GLU A 145 4.15 -9.31 -8.53
CA GLU A 145 3.66 -9.67 -9.86
C GLU A 145 2.20 -10.14 -9.83
N LEU A 146 1.68 -10.52 -8.65
CA LEU A 146 0.27 -10.83 -8.45
C LEU A 146 -0.66 -9.62 -8.65
N SER A 147 -0.08 -8.44 -8.80
CA SER A 147 -0.80 -7.19 -9.06
C SER A 147 -0.23 -6.46 -10.27
N PRO A 148 -0.46 -7.01 -11.49
CA PRO A 148 0.24 -6.56 -12.70
C PRO A 148 -0.17 -5.19 -13.21
N PHE A 149 -1.34 -4.67 -12.83
CA PHE A 149 -1.90 -3.43 -13.37
C PHE A 149 -1.69 -2.21 -12.48
N VAL A 150 -1.70 -2.41 -11.17
CA VAL A 150 -1.58 -1.35 -10.16
C VAL A 150 -0.72 -1.90 -9.02
N SER A 151 0.12 -1.08 -8.42
CA SER A 151 0.99 -1.50 -7.30
C SER A 151 0.23 -2.29 -6.22
N HIS A 152 0.80 -3.41 -5.79
CA HIS A 152 0.26 -4.30 -4.76
C HIS A 152 -0.12 -3.56 -3.46
N ILE A 153 0.56 -2.46 -3.11
CA ILE A 153 0.24 -1.61 -1.94
C ILE A 153 -1.17 -1.01 -2.12
N ARG A 154 -1.45 -0.39 -3.29
CA ARG A 154 -2.74 0.25 -3.59
C ARG A 154 -3.85 -0.78 -3.71
N VAL A 155 -3.57 -1.90 -4.37
CA VAL A 155 -4.52 -3.02 -4.45
C VAL A 155 -4.83 -3.57 -3.06
N GLY A 156 -3.85 -3.71 -2.18
CA GLY A 156 -4.06 -4.12 -0.79
C GLY A 156 -5.01 -3.19 -0.02
N LEU A 157 -4.85 -1.85 -0.17
CA LEU A 157 -5.75 -0.86 0.45
C LEU A 157 -7.18 -0.95 -0.12
N MET A 158 -7.31 -1.10 -1.44
CA MET A 158 -8.59 -1.28 -2.12
C MET A 158 -9.28 -2.58 -1.70
N THR A 159 -8.51 -3.66 -1.56
CA THR A 159 -9.01 -4.97 -1.08
C THR A 159 -9.48 -4.87 0.37
N ALA A 160 -8.73 -4.19 1.25
CA ALA A 160 -9.15 -3.95 2.62
C ALA A 160 -10.48 -3.17 2.71
N LEU A 161 -10.66 -2.14 1.86
CA LEU A 161 -11.93 -1.44 1.76
C LEU A 161 -13.05 -2.37 1.27
N SER A 162 -12.79 -3.20 0.27
CA SER A 162 -13.78 -4.13 -0.27
C SER A 162 -14.24 -5.16 0.75
N VAL A 163 -13.33 -5.70 1.58
CA VAL A 163 -13.67 -6.61 2.71
C VAL A 163 -14.69 -5.94 3.63
N VAL A 164 -14.42 -4.69 4.03
CA VAL A 164 -15.32 -3.96 4.95
C VAL A 164 -16.65 -3.62 4.28
N VAL A 165 -16.63 -3.17 3.03
CA VAL A 165 -17.85 -2.84 2.25
C VAL A 165 -18.74 -4.07 2.08
N LEU A 166 -18.18 -5.22 1.66
CA LEU A 166 -18.94 -6.47 1.49
C LEU A 166 -19.49 -6.98 2.82
N GLY A 167 -18.68 -6.96 3.89
CA GLY A 167 -19.13 -7.32 5.22
C GLY A 167 -20.26 -6.41 5.72
N TRP A 168 -20.15 -5.10 5.51
CA TRP A 168 -21.19 -4.14 5.84
C TRP A 168 -22.48 -4.37 5.02
N LEU A 169 -22.33 -4.64 3.72
CA LEU A 169 -23.47 -4.97 2.85
C LEU A 169 -24.19 -6.28 3.29
N ALA A 170 -23.44 -7.27 3.75
CA ALA A 170 -23.99 -8.56 4.19
C ALA A 170 -24.67 -8.47 5.57
N LEU A 171 -24.05 -7.75 6.53
CA LEU A 171 -24.45 -7.72 7.95
C LEU A 171 -25.34 -6.53 8.30
N GLY A 172 -25.43 -5.50 7.43
CA GLY A 172 -26.21 -4.30 7.66
C GLY A 172 -27.67 -4.61 7.91
N LYS A 173 -28.17 -4.24 9.10
CA LYS A 173 -29.60 -4.26 9.40
C LYS A 173 -30.25 -3.08 8.66
N GLY A 174 -31.39 -3.27 8.01
CA GLY A 174 -32.10 -2.28 7.19
C GLY A 174 -32.48 -0.96 7.87
N SER A 175 -32.17 -0.76 9.16
CA SER A 175 -32.43 0.44 9.94
C SER A 175 -31.55 1.65 9.58
N GLU A 176 -30.43 1.48 8.88
CA GLU A 176 -29.57 2.62 8.47
C GLU A 176 -29.84 3.10 7.02
N GLY A 177 -31.04 2.83 6.49
CA GLY A 177 -31.56 3.50 5.30
C GLY A 177 -30.81 3.34 3.97
N VAL A 178 -29.83 2.48 3.87
CA VAL A 178 -29.05 2.27 2.63
C VAL A 178 -29.59 1.09 1.81
N PHE A 179 -30.42 0.21 2.38
CA PHE A 179 -30.88 -1.03 1.75
C PHE A 179 -32.36 -1.13 1.38
N ASP A 180 -33.18 -0.11 1.60
CA ASP A 180 -34.64 -0.20 1.48
C ASP A 180 -35.22 -0.30 0.06
N GLY A 181 -34.52 -0.78 -0.94
CA GLY A 181 -35.19 -0.86 -2.23
C GLY A 181 -34.58 -1.73 -3.32
N GLY A 182 -33.32 -2.13 -3.21
CA GLY A 182 -32.61 -2.75 -4.34
C GLY A 182 -32.45 -4.28 -4.28
N LEU A 183 -32.02 -4.81 -3.14
CA LEU A 183 -31.74 -6.25 -3.00
C LEU A 183 -33.00 -7.08 -2.67
N GLN A 184 -34.05 -6.46 -2.12
CA GLN A 184 -35.34 -7.17 -1.90
C GLN A 184 -36.05 -7.56 -3.18
N LYS A 185 -35.76 -6.90 -4.31
CA LYS A 185 -36.34 -7.21 -5.63
C LYS A 185 -35.52 -8.20 -6.47
N MET A 186 -34.38 -8.68 -5.97
CA MET A 186 -33.61 -9.70 -6.68
C MET A 186 -34.23 -11.10 -6.48
N PRO A 187 -34.24 -11.99 -7.51
CA PRO A 187 -34.73 -13.35 -7.37
C PRO A 187 -34.02 -14.08 -6.23
N GLY A 188 -34.77 -14.62 -5.28
CA GLY A 188 -34.22 -15.34 -4.11
C GLY A 188 -34.15 -14.57 -2.80
N GLY A 189 -34.49 -13.26 -2.78
CA GLY A 189 -34.53 -12.44 -1.56
C GLY A 189 -33.19 -12.33 -0.82
N THR A 190 -33.22 -11.81 0.41
CA THR A 190 -32.00 -11.60 1.24
C THR A 190 -31.31 -12.91 1.68
N ARG A 191 -31.99 -14.07 1.55
CA ARG A 191 -31.53 -15.36 2.06
C ARG A 191 -30.24 -15.84 1.39
N TYR A 192 -30.09 -15.65 0.09
CA TYR A 192 -28.91 -16.14 -0.67
C TYR A 192 -27.83 -15.08 -0.83
N TRP A 193 -28.16 -13.81 -0.88
CA TRP A 193 -27.18 -12.74 -1.12
C TRP A 193 -26.27 -12.44 0.06
N ARG A 194 -26.79 -12.52 1.28
CA ARG A 194 -25.96 -12.31 2.49
C ARG A 194 -24.81 -13.31 2.61
N PRO A 195 -25.06 -14.63 2.52
CA PRO A 195 -23.99 -15.63 2.51
C PRO A 195 -23.00 -15.42 1.35
N ALA A 196 -23.47 -15.13 0.14
CA ALA A 196 -22.61 -14.90 -1.01
C ALA A 196 -21.67 -13.70 -0.79
N LEU A 197 -22.16 -12.58 -0.23
CA LEU A 197 -21.34 -11.42 0.08
C LEU A 197 -20.33 -11.72 1.20
N LEU A 198 -20.68 -12.55 2.19
CA LEU A 198 -19.74 -12.98 3.23
C LEU A 198 -18.65 -13.89 2.66
N VAL A 199 -19.00 -14.84 1.81
CA VAL A 199 -18.02 -15.68 1.09
C VAL A 199 -17.08 -14.82 0.27
N LEU A 200 -17.60 -13.82 -0.44
CA LEU A 200 -16.78 -12.90 -1.23
C LEU A 200 -15.89 -12.01 -0.35
N ALA A 201 -16.40 -11.53 0.80
CA ALA A 201 -15.58 -10.80 1.77
C ALA A 201 -14.44 -11.66 2.34
N THR A 202 -14.73 -12.91 2.66
CA THR A 202 -13.73 -13.89 3.11
C THR A 202 -12.70 -14.17 2.00
N TRP A 203 -13.13 -14.32 0.76
CA TRP A 203 -12.23 -14.46 -0.39
C TRP A 203 -11.29 -13.26 -0.54
N HIS A 204 -11.82 -12.01 -0.45
CA HIS A 204 -11.00 -10.81 -0.52
C HIS A 204 -10.01 -10.72 0.67
N LEU A 205 -10.42 -11.21 1.85
CA LEU A 205 -9.50 -11.30 2.98
C LEU A 205 -8.37 -12.29 2.69
N VAL A 206 -8.67 -13.48 2.14
CA VAL A 206 -7.65 -14.45 1.70
C VAL A 206 -6.74 -13.82 0.64
N TYR A 207 -7.30 -13.14 -0.34
CA TYR A 207 -6.54 -12.45 -1.38
C TYR A 207 -5.61 -11.38 -0.82
N LEU A 208 -6.03 -10.64 0.21
CA LEU A 208 -5.16 -9.66 0.89
C LEU A 208 -3.92 -10.31 1.50
N PHE A 209 -4.06 -11.52 2.06
CA PHE A 209 -2.92 -12.30 2.55
C PHE A 209 -2.06 -12.86 1.41
N MET A 210 -2.67 -13.31 0.30
CA MET A 210 -1.93 -13.76 -0.89
C MET A 210 -1.06 -12.65 -1.48
N LEU A 211 -1.57 -11.41 -1.52
CA LEU A 211 -0.80 -10.23 -1.95
C LEU A 211 0.36 -9.87 -1.02
N GLN A 212 0.44 -10.45 0.17
CA GLN A 212 1.43 -10.10 1.20
C GLN A 212 1.53 -8.58 1.45
N SER A 213 0.41 -7.86 1.27
CA SER A 213 0.36 -6.40 1.37
C SER A 213 0.29 -5.98 2.84
N LEU A 214 1.45 -5.75 3.46
CA LEU A 214 1.50 -5.27 4.85
C LEU A 214 0.71 -3.97 5.05
N SER A 215 0.75 -3.05 4.08
CA SER A 215 0.00 -1.79 4.13
C SER A 215 -1.51 -2.02 4.18
N GLY A 216 -2.02 -2.94 3.35
CA GLY A 216 -3.44 -3.31 3.35
C GLY A 216 -3.87 -4.02 4.63
N ILE A 217 -3.03 -4.91 5.17
CA ILE A 217 -3.27 -5.63 6.43
C ILE A 217 -3.28 -4.64 7.60
N ILE A 218 -2.27 -3.77 7.71
CA ILE A 218 -2.20 -2.75 8.77
C ILE A 218 -3.42 -1.82 8.72
N ALA A 219 -3.82 -1.39 7.52
CA ALA A 219 -5.00 -0.56 7.33
C ALA A 219 -6.29 -1.28 7.77
N LEU A 220 -6.46 -2.57 7.42
CA LEU A 220 -7.60 -3.37 7.87
C LEU A 220 -7.60 -3.56 9.39
N VAL A 221 -6.45 -3.86 9.99
CA VAL A 221 -6.28 -3.96 11.46
C VAL A 221 -6.70 -2.64 12.12
N ALA A 222 -6.24 -1.49 11.61
CA ALA A 222 -6.62 -0.18 12.13
C ALA A 222 -8.14 0.05 12.06
N VAL A 223 -8.79 -0.35 10.96
CA VAL A 223 -10.26 -0.30 10.84
C VAL A 223 -10.92 -1.17 11.90
N LEU A 224 -10.47 -2.42 12.08
CA LEU A 224 -11.04 -3.34 13.09
C LEU A 224 -10.87 -2.78 14.50
N VAL A 225 -9.72 -2.18 14.81
CA VAL A 225 -9.49 -1.51 16.11
C VAL A 225 -10.47 -0.36 16.32
N ILE A 226 -10.60 0.55 15.35
CA ILE A 226 -11.51 1.70 15.46
C ILE A 226 -12.98 1.27 15.60
N LEU A 227 -13.40 0.27 14.80
CA LEU A 227 -14.77 -0.26 14.87
C LEU A 227 -15.04 -1.00 16.20
N GLY A 228 -14.06 -1.76 16.69
CA GLY A 228 -14.14 -2.43 17.98
C GLY A 228 -14.23 -1.44 19.15
N LEU A 229 -13.37 -0.40 19.15
CA LEU A 229 -13.42 0.67 20.15
C LEU A 229 -14.77 1.41 20.11
N ARG A 230 -15.28 1.74 18.92
CA ARG A 230 -16.61 2.33 18.75
C ARG A 230 -17.70 1.43 19.34
N ALA A 231 -17.63 0.12 19.09
CA ALA A 231 -18.60 -0.83 19.62
C ALA A 231 -18.51 -0.96 21.15
N ILE A 232 -17.31 -0.84 21.74
CA ILE A 232 -17.12 -0.79 23.21
C ILE A 232 -17.77 0.46 23.81
N VAL A 233 -17.59 1.63 23.17
CA VAL A 233 -18.12 2.90 23.71
C VAL A 233 -19.64 2.99 23.53
N SER A 234 -20.15 2.67 22.34
CA SER A 234 -21.54 2.98 21.94
C SER A 234 -22.43 1.75 21.72
N GLY A 235 -21.89 0.53 21.87
CA GLY A 235 -22.63 -0.70 21.62
C GLY A 235 -23.44 -1.22 22.81
N SER A 236 -24.29 -2.21 22.56
CA SER A 236 -24.97 -2.99 23.61
C SER A 236 -23.95 -3.76 24.47
N ARG A 237 -24.38 -4.23 25.66
CA ARG A 237 -23.51 -5.01 26.57
C ARG A 237 -22.86 -6.20 25.85
N PHE A 238 -23.62 -6.92 25.03
CA PHE A 238 -23.10 -8.03 24.22
C PHE A 238 -22.03 -7.56 23.23
N GLN A 239 -22.30 -6.48 22.46
CA GLN A 239 -21.34 -5.91 21.52
C GLN A 239 -20.05 -5.46 22.21
N ARG A 240 -20.14 -4.84 23.38
CA ARG A 240 -18.97 -4.43 24.18
C ARG A 240 -18.07 -5.61 24.54
N ILE A 241 -18.69 -6.69 25.07
CA ILE A 241 -17.96 -7.89 25.49
C ILE A 241 -17.30 -8.56 24.27
N VAL A 242 -18.06 -8.79 23.19
CA VAL A 242 -17.55 -9.41 21.97
C VAL A 242 -16.42 -8.60 21.37
N SER A 243 -16.58 -7.27 21.30
CA SER A 243 -15.53 -6.39 20.76
C SER A 243 -14.30 -6.33 21.66
N ALA A 244 -14.44 -6.34 22.98
CA ALA A 244 -13.31 -6.39 23.89
C ALA A 244 -12.52 -7.69 23.72
N ILE A 245 -13.20 -8.84 23.65
CA ILE A 245 -12.57 -10.14 23.39
C ILE A 245 -11.87 -10.14 22.03
N ALA A 246 -12.56 -9.68 20.97
CA ALA A 246 -12.00 -9.63 19.61
C ALA A 246 -10.76 -8.74 19.54
N LEU A 247 -10.77 -7.57 20.18
CA LEU A 247 -9.60 -6.68 20.24
C LEU A 247 -8.46 -7.27 21.07
N SER A 248 -8.76 -7.98 22.15
CA SER A 248 -7.73 -8.68 22.94
C SER A 248 -7.08 -9.79 22.14
N VAL A 249 -7.86 -10.59 21.41
CA VAL A 249 -7.33 -11.63 20.50
C VAL A 249 -6.50 -11.00 19.39
N LEU A 250 -6.99 -9.93 18.77
CA LEU A 250 -6.25 -9.21 17.73
C LEU A 250 -4.91 -8.67 18.27
N ALA A 251 -4.93 -8.06 19.46
CA ALA A 251 -3.72 -7.55 20.11
C ALA A 251 -2.71 -8.68 20.41
N MET A 252 -3.18 -9.85 20.86
CA MET A 252 -2.34 -11.02 21.09
C MET A 252 -1.74 -11.56 19.78
N LEU A 253 -2.54 -11.63 18.72
CA LEU A 253 -2.07 -12.08 17.39
C LEU A 253 -1.02 -11.12 16.82
N VAL A 254 -1.29 -9.82 16.83
CA VAL A 254 -0.34 -8.80 16.35
C VAL A 254 0.91 -8.78 17.23
N GLY A 255 0.75 -8.71 18.55
CA GLY A 255 1.86 -8.71 19.50
C GLY A 255 2.71 -9.99 19.41
N GLY A 256 2.07 -11.16 19.30
CA GLY A 256 2.74 -12.44 19.11
C GLY A 256 3.54 -12.50 17.80
N THR A 257 2.98 -11.98 16.71
CA THR A 257 3.65 -11.92 15.40
C THR A 257 4.85 -10.97 15.43
N LEU A 258 4.71 -9.79 16.06
CA LEU A 258 5.81 -8.83 16.22
C LEU A 258 6.92 -9.41 17.11
N TYR A 259 6.56 -10.04 18.23
CA TYR A 259 7.51 -10.71 19.12
C TYR A 259 8.25 -11.86 18.40
N TRP A 260 7.51 -12.70 17.66
CA TRP A 260 8.09 -13.77 16.87
C TRP A 260 9.08 -13.24 15.84
N GLY A 261 8.71 -12.25 15.05
CA GLY A 261 9.57 -11.67 14.02
C GLY A 261 10.85 -11.05 14.63
N TRP A 262 10.70 -10.29 15.72
CA TRP A 262 11.83 -9.68 16.41
C TRP A 262 12.76 -10.73 17.05
N SER A 263 12.21 -11.75 17.72
CA SER A 263 13.00 -12.79 18.37
C SER A 263 13.85 -13.61 17.40
N ARG A 264 13.36 -13.79 16.15
CA ARG A 264 14.09 -14.53 15.11
C ARG A 264 15.33 -13.80 14.59
N VAL A 265 15.27 -12.48 14.49
CA VAL A 265 16.38 -11.68 13.95
C VAL A 265 17.37 -11.21 15.03
N THR A 266 16.98 -11.30 16.31
CA THR A 266 17.86 -10.96 17.44
C THR A 266 18.61 -12.18 17.98
N LEU A 267 18.48 -13.35 17.37
CA LEU A 267 19.33 -14.51 17.66
C LEU A 267 20.79 -14.12 17.47
N ASP A 268 21.61 -14.51 18.43
CA ASP A 268 23.05 -14.27 18.40
C ASP A 268 23.74 -15.59 18.81
N HIS A 269 24.24 -16.32 17.82
CA HIS A 269 25.16 -17.41 18.06
C HIS A 269 26.55 -16.78 18.20
N ARG A 270 27.02 -16.67 19.45
CA ARG A 270 28.35 -16.11 19.74
C ARG A 270 29.41 -17.04 19.13
N GLU A 271 29.83 -16.71 17.91
CA GLU A 271 31.02 -17.33 17.34
C GLU A 271 32.24 -16.71 18.02
N ASP A 272 33.12 -17.57 18.49
CA ASP A 272 34.40 -17.11 19.06
C ASP A 272 35.33 -16.67 17.91
N THR A 273 35.20 -15.39 17.54
CA THR A 273 35.99 -14.80 16.44
C THR A 273 37.50 -14.79 16.69
N GLY A 274 37.93 -15.08 17.92
CA GLY A 274 39.36 -15.24 18.27
C GLY A 274 39.92 -16.65 17.96
N ARG A 275 39.08 -17.61 17.61
CA ARG A 275 39.45 -19.03 17.34
C ARG A 275 38.85 -19.58 16.06
N LEU A 276 38.79 -18.78 15.01
CA LEU A 276 38.31 -19.24 13.72
C LEU A 276 39.30 -20.22 13.09
N GLU A 277 38.80 -21.31 12.52
CA GLU A 277 39.62 -22.24 11.76
C GLU A 277 40.14 -21.57 10.50
N THR A 278 41.39 -21.81 10.20
CA THR A 278 42.12 -21.13 9.10
C THR A 278 42.06 -21.91 7.78
N HIS A 279 41.74 -23.21 7.81
CA HIS A 279 41.71 -24.06 6.62
C HIS A 279 40.46 -24.96 6.62
N THR A 280 40.01 -25.30 5.42
CA THR A 280 38.95 -26.28 5.17
C THR A 280 39.44 -27.70 5.44
N GLU A 281 38.52 -28.68 5.48
CA GLU A 281 38.89 -30.09 5.54
C GLU A 281 39.74 -30.56 4.33
N LEU A 282 39.66 -29.86 3.18
CA LEU A 282 40.44 -30.12 1.98
C LEU A 282 41.79 -29.37 1.98
N GLY A 283 42.08 -28.60 3.04
CA GLY A 283 43.33 -27.85 3.21
C GLY A 283 43.41 -26.48 2.56
N ASN A 284 42.28 -25.98 2.01
CA ASN A 284 42.22 -24.63 1.43
C ASN A 284 42.05 -23.56 2.52
N PRO A 285 42.59 -22.34 2.35
CA PRO A 285 42.44 -21.30 3.34
C PRO A 285 41.00 -20.76 3.40
N TYR A 286 40.54 -20.47 4.63
CA TYR A 286 39.34 -19.70 4.84
C TYR A 286 39.64 -18.19 4.85
N GLU A 287 38.75 -17.44 4.23
CA GLU A 287 38.66 -15.98 4.39
C GLU A 287 37.62 -15.65 5.47
N HIS A 288 37.97 -14.67 6.32
CA HIS A 288 37.13 -14.19 7.42
C HIS A 288 37.08 -12.66 7.42
N ASP A 289 35.93 -12.07 7.18
CA ASP A 289 35.70 -10.66 7.49
C ASP A 289 34.98 -10.54 8.85
N THR A 290 35.77 -10.42 9.88
CA THR A 290 35.31 -10.24 11.26
C THR A 290 34.85 -8.81 11.56
N SER A 291 35.09 -7.86 10.64
CA SER A 291 34.62 -6.48 10.76
C SER A 291 33.12 -6.34 10.39
N SER A 292 32.61 -7.25 9.56
CA SER A 292 31.19 -7.30 9.20
C SER A 292 30.37 -7.92 10.33
N THR A 293 29.28 -7.24 10.70
CA THR A 293 28.30 -7.73 11.68
C THR A 293 27.09 -8.39 11.05
N PHE A 294 27.11 -8.60 9.73
CA PHE A 294 26.01 -9.14 8.96
C PHE A 294 25.68 -10.59 9.33
N ARG A 295 24.41 -10.87 9.65
CA ARG A 295 24.00 -12.18 10.19
C ARG A 295 22.78 -12.75 9.47
N GLU A 296 22.78 -14.08 9.37
CA GLU A 296 21.60 -14.88 9.00
C GLU A 296 21.32 -15.93 10.09
N ASN A 297 20.09 -15.95 10.61
CA ASN A 297 19.67 -16.85 11.69
C ASN A 297 20.62 -16.85 12.92
N GLY A 298 21.33 -15.72 13.15
CA GLY A 298 22.24 -15.54 14.27
C GLY A 298 23.71 -15.85 13.99
N TYR A 299 24.06 -16.43 12.83
CA TYR A 299 25.44 -16.73 12.41
C TYR A 299 26.02 -15.60 11.55
N LEU A 300 27.34 -15.35 11.66
CA LEU A 300 28.05 -14.39 10.81
C LEU A 300 28.13 -14.86 9.37
N VAL A 301 27.77 -14.00 8.41
CA VAL A 301 27.75 -14.37 7.00
C VAL A 301 29.15 -14.40 6.40
N TYR A 302 30.02 -13.47 6.76
CA TYR A 302 31.33 -13.30 6.10
C TYR A 302 32.49 -13.96 6.83
N VAL A 303 32.23 -15.10 7.51
CA VAL A 303 33.26 -15.96 8.08
C VAL A 303 33.22 -17.36 7.47
N TYR A 304 34.33 -18.10 7.52
CA TYR A 304 34.48 -19.44 6.96
C TYR A 304 34.14 -19.51 5.46
N ILE A 305 34.70 -18.63 4.65
CA ILE A 305 34.51 -18.60 3.19
C ILE A 305 35.78 -19.14 2.54
N ALA A 306 35.65 -20.18 1.73
CA ALA A 306 36.71 -20.70 0.84
C ALA A 306 36.29 -20.48 -0.62
N PRO A 307 36.57 -19.30 -1.23
CA PRO A 307 35.92 -18.87 -2.46
C PRO A 307 36.18 -19.80 -3.65
N GLU A 308 37.44 -20.20 -3.87
CA GLU A 308 37.80 -21.05 -5.01
C GLU A 308 37.25 -22.47 -4.87
N GLU A 309 37.30 -23.02 -3.65
CA GLU A 309 36.75 -24.34 -3.35
C GLU A 309 35.24 -24.36 -3.52
N LEU A 310 34.56 -23.33 -3.01
CA LEU A 310 33.11 -23.20 -3.11
C LEU A 310 32.67 -23.01 -4.56
N LYS A 311 33.40 -22.19 -5.34
CA LYS A 311 33.15 -21.97 -6.76
C LYS A 311 33.21 -23.28 -7.55
N GLN A 312 34.31 -24.04 -7.41
CA GLN A 312 34.46 -25.33 -8.07
C GLN A 312 33.35 -26.32 -7.69
N ALA A 313 33.01 -26.38 -6.40
CA ALA A 313 31.93 -27.25 -5.93
C ALA A 313 30.57 -26.80 -6.47
N TRP A 314 30.29 -25.49 -6.61
CA TRP A 314 29.07 -24.95 -7.19
C TRP A 314 28.92 -25.31 -8.66
N GLU A 315 29.96 -25.10 -9.47
CA GLU A 315 29.98 -25.39 -10.91
C GLU A 315 29.69 -26.89 -11.23
N HIS A 316 29.93 -27.79 -10.28
CA HIS A 316 29.54 -29.19 -10.41
C HIS A 316 28.06 -29.46 -10.07
N ARG A 317 27.34 -28.51 -9.48
CA ARG A 317 25.97 -28.70 -8.97
C ARG A 317 24.93 -27.79 -9.63
N SER A 318 25.35 -26.70 -10.23
CA SER A 318 24.51 -25.70 -10.88
C SER A 318 25.06 -25.29 -12.24
N ALA A 319 24.15 -24.97 -13.17
CA ALA A 319 24.51 -24.38 -14.47
C ALA A 319 24.70 -22.86 -14.41
N LEU A 320 24.29 -22.22 -13.30
CA LEU A 320 24.46 -20.77 -13.13
C LEU A 320 25.89 -20.45 -12.71
N ASP A 321 26.46 -19.41 -13.35
CA ASP A 321 27.79 -18.91 -13.00
C ASP A 321 27.82 -18.41 -11.55
N PHE A 322 28.79 -18.91 -10.76
CA PHE A 322 29.00 -18.49 -9.38
C PHE A 322 29.20 -16.99 -9.21
N MET A 323 29.84 -16.35 -10.20
CA MET A 323 30.07 -14.90 -10.23
C MET A 323 28.94 -14.12 -10.92
N GLY A 324 27.94 -14.83 -11.43
CA GLY A 324 26.77 -14.27 -12.11
C GLY A 324 25.67 -13.81 -11.15
N GLN A 325 24.46 -13.77 -11.67
CA GLN A 325 23.26 -13.36 -10.94
C GLN A 325 22.30 -14.53 -10.75
N ASP A 326 21.57 -14.52 -9.64
CA ASP A 326 20.43 -15.40 -9.42
C ASP A 326 19.21 -14.94 -10.26
N GLN A 327 18.12 -15.70 -10.26
CA GLN A 327 16.91 -15.39 -11.01
C GLN A 327 16.23 -14.06 -10.61
N ARG A 328 16.59 -13.48 -9.46
CA ARG A 328 16.11 -12.17 -9.00
C ARG A 328 17.08 -11.03 -9.33
N GLY A 329 18.16 -11.32 -10.04
CA GLY A 329 19.17 -10.32 -10.45
C GLY A 329 20.11 -9.89 -9.32
N GLN A 330 20.21 -10.68 -8.23
CA GLN A 330 21.21 -10.47 -7.18
C GLN A 330 22.48 -11.28 -7.50
N GLU A 331 23.65 -10.86 -6.98
CA GLU A 331 24.86 -11.66 -7.12
C GLU A 331 24.68 -13.02 -6.44
N LEU A 332 24.73 -14.09 -7.21
CA LEU A 332 24.45 -15.46 -6.77
C LEU A 332 25.31 -15.88 -5.58
N ARG A 333 26.60 -15.53 -5.58
CA ARG A 333 27.52 -15.86 -4.47
C ARG A 333 27.03 -15.35 -3.12
N TYR A 334 26.45 -14.13 -3.06
CA TYR A 334 25.94 -13.58 -1.81
C TYR A 334 24.64 -14.26 -1.38
N THR A 335 23.78 -14.62 -2.31
CA THR A 335 22.59 -15.43 -2.02
C THR A 335 23.01 -16.78 -1.44
N LEU A 336 24.03 -17.44 -2.03
CA LEU A 336 24.57 -18.71 -1.54
C LEU A 336 25.20 -18.58 -0.14
N PHE A 337 26.04 -17.56 0.08
CA PHE A 337 26.65 -17.32 1.40
C PHE A 337 25.61 -17.17 2.50
N ARG A 338 24.59 -16.35 2.25
CA ARG A 338 23.47 -16.15 3.17
C ARG A 338 22.69 -17.45 3.42
N PHE A 339 22.39 -18.18 2.36
CA PHE A 339 21.65 -19.44 2.47
C PHE A 339 22.42 -20.47 3.29
N MET A 340 23.69 -20.71 2.98
CA MET A 340 24.54 -21.64 3.73
C MET A 340 24.67 -21.23 5.19
N THR A 341 24.89 -19.92 5.45
CA THR A 341 24.91 -19.37 6.80
C THR A 341 23.60 -19.58 7.53
N SER A 342 22.45 -19.39 6.86
CA SER A 342 21.13 -19.61 7.48
C SER A 342 20.91 -21.04 7.97
N ARG A 343 21.63 -22.01 7.38
CA ARG A 343 21.71 -23.41 7.80
C ARG A 343 22.81 -23.70 8.83
N GLY A 344 23.63 -22.71 9.19
CA GLY A 344 24.80 -22.92 10.04
C GLY A 344 25.93 -23.67 9.34
N LEU A 345 26.02 -23.64 8.00
CA LEU A 345 27.04 -24.31 7.20
C LEU A 345 28.20 -23.38 6.89
N ARG A 346 29.40 -23.95 6.77
CA ARG A 346 30.58 -23.24 6.26
C ARG A 346 30.48 -23.09 4.75
N LYS A 347 31.07 -22.04 4.20
CA LYS A 347 31.06 -21.70 2.77
C LYS A 347 32.25 -22.36 2.08
N ASP A 348 32.24 -23.69 2.02
CA ASP A 348 33.24 -24.58 1.43
C ASP A 348 32.57 -25.73 0.66
N ALA A 349 33.33 -26.64 0.07
CA ALA A 349 32.79 -27.77 -0.68
C ALA A 349 32.03 -28.75 0.24
N VAL A 350 32.48 -28.97 1.46
CA VAL A 350 31.86 -29.90 2.42
C VAL A 350 30.49 -29.34 2.88
N GLY A 351 30.42 -28.06 3.18
CA GLY A 351 29.19 -27.37 3.50
C GLY A 351 28.22 -27.37 2.32
N LEU A 352 28.69 -27.09 1.10
CA LEU A 352 27.86 -27.10 -0.12
C LEU A 352 27.33 -28.51 -0.41
N ALA A 353 28.12 -29.55 -0.19
CA ALA A 353 27.68 -30.95 -0.39
C ALA A 353 26.48 -31.34 0.47
N GLN A 354 26.27 -30.67 1.60
CA GLN A 354 25.11 -30.89 2.49
C GLN A 354 23.82 -30.26 1.98
N LEU A 355 23.86 -29.39 0.98
CA LEU A 355 22.65 -28.83 0.38
C LEU A 355 21.96 -29.89 -0.50
N THR A 356 20.64 -29.97 -0.40
CA THR A 356 19.83 -30.79 -1.29
C THR A 356 19.70 -30.15 -2.68
N ALA A 357 19.22 -30.93 -3.66
CA ALA A 357 18.94 -30.38 -5.00
C ALA A 357 17.82 -29.31 -5.00
N GLU A 358 16.88 -29.38 -4.05
CA GLU A 358 15.84 -28.37 -3.85
C GLU A 358 16.44 -27.07 -3.30
N GLU A 359 17.37 -27.16 -2.36
CA GLU A 359 18.05 -26.00 -1.79
C GLU A 359 18.99 -25.31 -2.78
N ILE A 360 19.67 -26.08 -3.65
CA ILE A 360 20.46 -25.49 -4.75
C ILE A 360 19.54 -24.69 -5.68
N ARG A 361 18.41 -25.27 -6.12
CA ARG A 361 17.42 -24.55 -6.94
C ARG A 361 16.88 -23.31 -6.24
N ALA A 362 16.61 -23.39 -4.94
CA ALA A 362 16.17 -22.24 -4.17
C ALA A 362 17.19 -21.09 -4.17
N VAL A 363 18.48 -21.41 -4.07
CA VAL A 363 19.56 -20.42 -4.22
C VAL A 363 19.58 -19.82 -5.63
N GLU A 364 19.43 -20.64 -6.68
CA GLU A 364 19.30 -20.19 -8.07
C GLU A 364 18.12 -19.24 -8.25
N ASP A 365 16.98 -19.52 -7.56
CA ASP A 365 15.78 -18.69 -7.55
C ASP A 365 15.90 -17.44 -6.63
N GLY A 366 17.08 -17.18 -6.05
CA GLY A 366 17.34 -16.00 -5.20
C GLY A 366 16.78 -16.10 -3.79
N VAL A 367 16.60 -17.31 -3.24
CA VAL A 367 16.21 -17.53 -1.84
C VAL A 367 17.45 -17.54 -0.97
N ALA A 368 17.60 -16.54 -0.10
CA ALA A 368 18.80 -16.34 0.73
C ALA A 368 18.72 -16.95 2.15
N ASN A 369 17.62 -17.59 2.53
CA ASN A 369 17.45 -18.17 3.86
C ASN A 369 16.63 -19.45 3.81
N VAL A 370 17.11 -20.52 4.44
CA VAL A 370 16.48 -21.86 4.44
C VAL A 370 15.04 -21.85 4.97
N ASN A 371 14.75 -20.99 5.95
CA ASN A 371 13.40 -20.90 6.52
C ASN A 371 12.37 -20.45 5.49
N TYR A 372 12.79 -19.73 4.43
CA TYR A 372 11.89 -19.23 3.40
C TYR A 372 11.34 -20.34 2.49
N LEU A 373 11.92 -21.54 2.51
CA LEU A 373 11.38 -22.71 1.82
C LEU A 373 10.09 -23.23 2.46
N HIS A 374 9.93 -23.03 3.76
CA HIS A 374 8.86 -23.67 4.54
C HIS A 374 7.85 -22.67 5.14
N TRP A 375 8.21 -21.40 5.23
CA TRP A 375 7.34 -20.41 5.84
C TRP A 375 6.31 -19.86 4.85
N PRO A 376 5.08 -19.58 5.30
CA PRO A 376 4.12 -18.81 4.50
C PRO A 376 4.69 -17.45 4.11
N GLY A 377 4.41 -17.01 2.88
CA GLY A 377 4.99 -15.78 2.31
C GLY A 377 4.83 -14.53 3.18
N LEU A 378 3.69 -14.37 3.89
CA LEU A 378 3.51 -13.26 4.83
C LEU A 378 4.51 -13.30 5.99
N LEU A 379 4.80 -14.48 6.55
CA LEU A 379 5.79 -14.62 7.63
C LEU A 379 7.21 -14.32 7.11
N ILE A 380 7.52 -14.75 5.89
CA ILE A 380 8.77 -14.39 5.20
C ILE A 380 8.87 -12.86 5.13
N ARG A 381 7.83 -12.18 4.68
CA ARG A 381 7.81 -10.72 4.55
C ARG A 381 7.98 -10.00 5.88
N ILE A 382 7.35 -10.50 6.94
CA ILE A 382 7.51 -9.96 8.30
C ILE A 382 8.94 -10.16 8.78
N HIS A 383 9.50 -11.38 8.63
CA HIS A 383 10.88 -11.66 9.00
C HIS A 383 11.87 -10.76 8.25
N GLN A 384 11.74 -10.65 6.92
CA GLN A 384 12.58 -9.75 6.10
C GLN A 384 12.54 -8.31 6.62
N THR A 385 11.34 -7.81 6.98
CA THR A 385 11.18 -6.45 7.52
C THR A 385 11.96 -6.26 8.82
N PHE A 386 11.86 -7.21 9.77
CA PHE A 386 12.62 -7.16 11.02
C PHE A 386 14.11 -7.36 10.81
N TRP A 387 14.50 -8.22 9.88
CA TRP A 387 15.88 -8.46 9.52
C TRP A 387 16.52 -7.18 8.94
N GLU A 388 15.87 -6.48 7.99
CA GLU A 388 16.31 -5.19 7.47
C GLU A 388 16.52 -4.16 8.60
N ILE A 389 15.61 -4.07 9.57
CA ILE A 389 15.73 -3.17 10.74
C ILE A 389 16.95 -3.56 11.59
N SER A 390 17.13 -4.85 11.85
CA SER A 390 18.21 -5.35 12.66
C SER A 390 19.58 -5.06 12.03
N GLU A 391 19.73 -5.34 10.74
CA GLU A 391 20.97 -5.09 10.01
C GLU A 391 21.28 -3.60 9.87
N PHE A 392 20.28 -2.77 9.60
CA PHE A 392 20.48 -1.31 9.59
C PHE A 392 20.96 -0.77 10.96
N ARG A 393 20.44 -1.33 12.05
CA ARG A 393 20.90 -0.94 13.41
C ARG A 393 22.34 -1.35 13.69
N ARG A 394 22.82 -2.45 13.10
CA ARG A 394 24.17 -2.99 13.31
C ARG A 394 25.19 -2.32 12.40
N GLU A 395 24.91 -2.19 11.12
CA GLU A 395 25.87 -1.72 10.13
C GLU A 395 25.72 -0.25 9.73
N GLY A 396 24.52 0.34 9.93
CA GLY A 396 24.23 1.73 9.54
C GLY A 396 24.19 1.96 8.03
N LYS A 397 24.23 0.89 7.20
CA LYS A 397 24.21 0.98 5.74
C LYS A 397 22.77 0.89 5.22
N PRO A 398 22.26 1.93 4.52
CA PRO A 398 20.89 1.91 3.98
C PRO A 398 20.79 1.22 2.62
N GLU A 399 21.89 0.88 1.96
CA GLU A 399 21.93 0.35 0.61
C GLU A 399 21.29 -1.04 0.52
N GLY A 400 20.49 -1.27 -0.53
CA GLY A 400 19.84 -2.57 -0.79
C GLY A 400 18.58 -2.87 0.05
N HIS A 401 18.24 -2.03 1.06
CA HIS A 401 17.14 -2.30 2.00
C HIS A 401 16.06 -1.22 1.95
N THR A 402 14.85 -1.61 1.59
CA THR A 402 13.73 -0.66 1.37
C THR A 402 13.38 0.16 2.60
N LEU A 403 13.39 -0.44 3.79
CA LEU A 403 13.03 0.26 5.03
C LEU A 403 14.14 1.20 5.50
N SER A 404 15.39 0.78 5.40
CA SER A 404 16.55 1.61 5.75
C SER A 404 16.65 2.84 4.86
N GLN A 405 16.41 2.70 3.55
CA GLN A 405 16.31 3.82 2.62
C GLN A 405 15.20 4.80 3.03
N ARG A 406 14.02 4.30 3.45
CA ARG A 406 12.95 5.18 3.95
C ARG A 406 13.37 5.98 5.18
N MET A 407 14.11 5.36 6.10
CA MET A 407 14.60 6.07 7.29
C MET A 407 15.57 7.19 6.91
N GLU A 408 16.47 6.96 5.95
CA GLU A 408 17.34 8.00 5.39
C GLU A 408 16.53 9.12 4.71
N TYR A 409 15.52 8.77 3.90
CA TYR A 409 14.62 9.76 3.29
C TYR A 409 13.81 10.55 4.33
N TRP A 410 13.43 9.95 5.46
CA TRP A 410 12.75 10.66 6.54
C TRP A 410 13.69 11.66 7.24
N LYS A 411 14.95 11.28 7.46
CA LYS A 411 15.97 12.20 7.98
C LYS A 411 16.20 13.37 7.01
N ALA A 412 16.40 13.08 5.72
CA ALA A 412 16.58 14.09 4.68
C ALA A 412 15.35 15.02 4.57
N ALA A 413 14.13 14.46 4.59
CA ALA A 413 12.92 15.26 4.61
C ALA A 413 12.84 16.16 5.86
N SER A 414 13.29 15.69 7.02
CA SER A 414 13.32 16.47 8.26
C SER A 414 14.27 17.66 8.17
N GLU A 415 15.44 17.49 7.57
CA GLU A 415 16.38 18.60 7.29
C GLU A 415 15.79 19.62 6.31
N ALA A 416 15.15 19.13 5.23
CA ALA A 416 14.48 19.99 4.27
C ALA A 416 13.32 20.79 4.91
N ILE A 417 12.53 20.15 5.79
CA ILE A 417 11.47 20.82 6.56
C ILE A 417 12.07 21.86 7.51
N GLY A 418 13.18 21.56 8.18
CA GLY A 418 13.87 22.48 9.08
C GLY A 418 14.33 23.78 8.39
N SER A 419 14.68 23.72 7.10
CA SER A 419 15.11 24.89 6.32
C SER A 419 13.95 25.80 5.88
N SER A 420 12.73 25.24 5.70
CA SER A 420 11.51 26.02 5.33
C SER A 420 10.27 25.48 6.05
N PRO A 421 10.17 25.66 7.38
CA PRO A 421 9.16 24.93 8.18
C PRO A 421 7.73 25.41 7.94
N TRP A 422 7.51 26.69 7.64
CA TRP A 422 6.16 27.26 7.59
C TRP A 422 5.45 27.06 6.26
N PHE A 423 6.15 27.28 5.14
CA PHE A 423 5.55 27.28 3.80
C PHE A 423 6.14 26.21 2.87
N GLY A 424 7.19 25.48 3.32
CA GLY A 424 7.87 24.47 2.53
C GLY A 424 8.65 25.02 1.34
N TRP A 425 9.02 24.12 0.44
CA TRP A 425 9.84 24.43 -0.74
C TRP A 425 9.04 24.77 -2.00
N GLY A 426 7.73 24.51 -2.00
CA GLY A 426 6.87 24.70 -3.15
C GLY A 426 6.66 23.43 -4.00
N THR A 427 5.73 23.53 -4.94
CA THR A 427 5.27 22.37 -5.74
C THR A 427 6.33 21.82 -6.68
N GLY A 428 7.23 22.68 -7.17
CA GLY A 428 8.27 22.33 -8.14
C GLY A 428 9.57 21.84 -7.51
N ASP A 429 9.85 22.21 -6.28
CA ASP A 429 11.19 22.07 -5.70
C ASP A 429 11.33 20.85 -4.78
N TYR A 430 10.42 19.89 -4.89
CA TYR A 430 10.45 18.67 -4.08
C TYR A 430 11.77 17.90 -4.20
N LEU A 431 12.28 17.72 -5.42
CA LEU A 431 13.53 17.01 -5.66
C LEU A 431 14.73 17.78 -5.11
N LEU A 432 14.74 19.10 -5.25
CA LEU A 432 15.76 19.98 -4.69
C LEU A 432 15.78 19.91 -3.16
N ALA A 433 14.60 19.92 -2.53
CA ALA A 433 14.45 19.76 -1.10
C ALA A 433 15.01 18.44 -0.59
N MET A 434 14.72 17.33 -1.28
CA MET A 434 15.22 16.01 -0.91
C MET A 434 16.74 15.90 -1.12
N GLN A 435 17.26 16.47 -2.21
CA GLN A 435 18.71 16.54 -2.44
C GLN A 435 19.40 17.33 -1.33
N TYR A 436 18.92 18.53 -1.02
CA TYR A 436 19.41 19.34 0.10
C TYR A 436 19.46 18.56 1.41
N GLY A 437 18.37 17.84 1.71
CA GLY A 437 18.31 17.04 2.94
C GLY A 437 19.31 15.90 2.96
N LEU A 438 19.51 15.18 1.86
CA LEU A 438 20.50 14.11 1.75
C LEU A 438 21.93 14.61 1.89
N GLU A 439 22.24 15.77 1.29
CA GLU A 439 23.55 16.42 1.45
C GLU A 439 23.80 16.84 2.91
N ARG A 440 22.78 17.37 3.60
CA ARG A 440 22.89 17.81 5.00
C ARG A 440 23.14 16.67 5.99
N ILE A 441 22.60 15.48 5.74
CA ILE A 441 22.81 14.30 6.57
C ILE A 441 24.03 13.47 6.12
N GLU A 442 24.79 13.95 5.13
CA GLU A 442 25.92 13.22 4.54
C GLU A 442 25.54 11.77 4.14
N SER A 443 24.36 11.62 3.54
CA SER A 443 23.85 10.30 3.18
C SER A 443 24.72 9.63 2.13
N ARG A 444 24.93 8.33 2.29
CA ARG A 444 25.63 7.49 1.30
C ARG A 444 24.75 7.11 0.11
N LEU A 445 23.44 7.39 0.18
CA LEU A 445 22.53 7.10 -0.92
C LEU A 445 22.79 8.04 -2.10
N GLU A 446 23.00 7.46 -3.28
CA GLU A 446 23.07 8.25 -4.51
C GLU A 446 21.71 8.93 -4.78
N PHE A 447 21.75 10.21 -5.14
CA PHE A 447 20.55 10.94 -5.52
C PHE A 447 19.92 10.33 -6.78
N ARG A 448 18.63 10.03 -6.72
CA ARG A 448 17.83 9.54 -7.84
C ARG A 448 16.53 10.34 -7.94
N SER A 449 16.09 10.63 -9.15
CA SER A 449 14.92 11.47 -9.44
C SER A 449 13.58 10.98 -8.87
N HIS A 450 13.51 9.76 -8.36
CA HIS A 450 12.29 9.15 -7.80
C HIS A 450 12.34 8.92 -6.28
N MET A 451 13.32 9.51 -5.59
CA MET A 451 13.42 9.44 -4.12
C MET A 451 12.23 10.12 -3.46
N LYS A 452 11.49 9.37 -2.65
CA LYS A 452 10.34 9.87 -1.88
C LYS A 452 10.39 9.30 -0.47
N PRO A 453 9.93 10.03 0.56
CA PRO A 453 9.92 9.55 1.94
C PRO A 453 8.95 8.39 2.15
N HIS A 454 8.10 8.06 1.16
CA HIS A 454 7.02 7.08 1.33
C HIS A 454 6.17 7.36 2.59
N ASN A 455 5.92 8.63 2.82
CA ASN A 455 5.08 9.17 3.88
C ASN A 455 4.51 10.50 3.41
N GLN A 456 3.22 10.50 3.08
CA GLN A 456 2.55 11.66 2.49
C GLN A 456 2.54 12.88 3.42
N TYR A 457 2.54 12.67 4.75
CA TYR A 457 2.61 13.80 5.70
C TYR A 457 3.96 14.52 5.60
N LEU A 458 5.06 13.77 5.50
CA LEU A 458 6.38 14.35 5.28
C LEU A 458 6.47 15.03 3.91
N SER A 459 5.92 14.41 2.87
CA SER A 459 5.86 15.03 1.52
C SER A 459 5.09 16.35 1.54
N MET A 460 3.97 16.42 2.28
CA MET A 460 3.21 17.67 2.43
C MET A 460 3.97 18.73 3.24
N LEU A 461 4.71 18.33 4.28
CA LEU A 461 5.56 19.24 5.04
C LEU A 461 6.72 19.78 4.20
N VAL A 462 7.38 18.93 3.41
CA VAL A 462 8.45 19.36 2.50
C VAL A 462 7.93 20.39 1.48
N LEU A 463 6.77 20.10 0.86
CA LEU A 463 6.20 20.94 -0.18
C LEU A 463 5.61 22.24 0.36
N PHE A 464 4.86 22.20 1.47
CA PHE A 464 3.99 23.29 1.91
C PHE A 464 4.14 23.67 3.38
N GLY A 465 5.09 23.08 4.08
CA GLY A 465 5.35 23.33 5.50
C GLY A 465 4.17 23.02 6.42
N PHE A 466 4.26 23.49 7.67
CA PHE A 466 3.22 23.29 8.68
C PHE A 466 1.89 23.97 8.29
N VAL A 467 1.93 25.12 7.61
CA VAL A 467 0.71 25.81 7.16
C VAL A 467 -0.04 24.96 6.14
N GLY A 468 0.67 24.42 5.15
CA GLY A 468 0.04 23.58 4.13
C GLY A 468 -0.45 22.25 4.66
N LEU A 469 0.31 21.57 5.54
CA LEU A 469 -0.15 20.32 6.17
C LEU A 469 -1.40 20.57 7.04
N SER A 470 -1.41 21.65 7.83
CA SER A 470 -2.56 22.00 8.66
C SER A 470 -3.80 22.25 7.82
N TRP A 471 -3.65 22.98 6.71
CA TRP A 471 -4.75 23.21 5.77
C TRP A 471 -5.23 21.91 5.12
N PHE A 472 -4.31 21.06 4.68
CA PHE A 472 -4.65 19.74 4.12
C PHE A 472 -5.48 18.93 5.11
N LEU A 473 -5.03 18.80 6.35
CA LEU A 473 -5.77 18.07 7.38
C LEU A 473 -7.14 18.70 7.63
N PHE A 474 -7.20 20.03 7.78
CA PHE A 474 -8.48 20.74 7.93
C PHE A 474 -9.41 20.44 6.75
N ALA A 475 -8.92 20.55 5.51
CA ALA A 475 -9.72 20.33 4.31
C ALA A 475 -10.22 18.88 4.14
N VAL A 476 -9.52 17.91 4.74
CA VAL A 476 -9.93 16.50 4.76
C VAL A 476 -10.87 16.21 5.93
N PHE A 477 -10.63 16.75 7.13
CA PHE A 477 -11.46 16.47 8.31
C PHE A 477 -12.76 17.28 8.37
N TYR A 478 -12.74 18.55 7.97
CA TYR A 478 -13.91 19.44 8.06
C TYR A 478 -15.14 18.92 7.29
N PRO A 479 -15.05 18.51 6.00
CA PRO A 479 -16.21 17.97 5.31
C PRO A 479 -16.70 16.66 5.92
N ALA A 480 -15.78 15.79 6.34
CA ALA A 480 -16.10 14.53 6.98
C ALA A 480 -16.90 14.74 8.29
N TYR A 481 -16.46 15.68 9.11
CA TYR A 481 -17.16 16.08 10.34
C TYR A 481 -18.50 16.78 10.03
N ARG A 482 -18.47 17.80 9.17
CA ARG A 482 -19.65 18.65 8.88
C ARG A 482 -20.81 17.90 8.25
N LEU A 483 -20.51 16.87 7.47
CA LEU A 483 -21.50 16.01 6.79
C LEU A 483 -21.80 14.72 7.57
N GLY A 484 -21.31 14.58 8.79
CA GLY A 484 -21.55 13.38 9.61
C GLY A 484 -20.97 12.11 9.02
N GLY A 485 -19.88 12.20 8.24
CA GLY A 485 -19.24 11.06 7.57
C GLY A 485 -18.83 9.97 8.55
N PHE A 486 -18.29 10.35 9.70
CA PHE A 486 -17.80 9.42 10.74
C PHE A 486 -18.90 8.56 11.37
N HIS A 487 -20.17 8.92 11.20
CA HIS A 487 -21.30 8.09 11.65
C HIS A 487 -21.60 6.94 10.68
N HIS A 488 -21.09 7.00 9.45
CA HIS A 488 -21.29 5.98 8.43
C HIS A 488 -20.09 5.02 8.38
N LEU A 489 -20.33 3.76 8.71
CA LEU A 489 -19.30 2.74 8.82
C LEU A 489 -18.40 2.61 7.57
N PRO A 490 -18.94 2.53 6.33
CA PRO A 490 -18.09 2.43 5.14
C PRO A 490 -17.20 3.66 4.92
N PHE A 491 -17.72 4.86 5.22
CA PHE A 491 -16.89 6.07 5.14
C PHE A 491 -15.80 6.08 6.22
N LEU A 492 -16.15 5.74 7.46
CA LEU A 492 -15.19 5.67 8.56
C LEU A 492 -14.06 4.68 8.24
N ALA A 493 -14.41 3.49 7.74
CA ALA A 493 -13.43 2.49 7.32
C ALA A 493 -12.54 3.01 6.19
N PHE A 494 -13.13 3.57 5.14
CA PHE A 494 -12.38 4.20 4.05
C PHE A 494 -11.43 5.29 4.58
N PHE A 495 -11.93 6.16 5.45
CA PHE A 495 -11.16 7.28 6.01
C PHE A 495 -9.97 6.78 6.84
N VAL A 496 -10.17 5.75 7.66
CA VAL A 496 -9.08 5.13 8.44
C VAL A 496 -8.04 4.49 7.50
N ILE A 497 -8.49 3.71 6.49
CA ILE A 497 -7.60 3.11 5.48
C ILE A 497 -6.77 4.20 4.81
N PHE A 498 -7.41 5.30 4.40
CA PHE A 498 -6.73 6.40 3.74
C PHE A 498 -5.71 7.07 4.67
N MET A 499 -6.10 7.47 5.89
CA MET A 499 -5.18 8.15 6.83
C MET A 499 -3.97 7.28 7.20
N VAL A 500 -4.18 5.97 7.39
CA VAL A 500 -3.10 5.00 7.62
C VAL A 500 -2.21 4.89 6.39
N SER A 501 -2.79 4.86 5.18
CA SER A 501 -2.02 4.76 3.94
C SER A 501 -1.08 5.95 3.72
N LEU A 502 -1.50 7.16 4.12
CA LEU A 502 -0.67 8.37 4.02
C LEU A 502 0.58 8.31 4.91
N PHE A 503 0.54 7.55 6.00
CA PHE A 503 1.70 7.35 6.87
C PHE A 503 2.67 6.30 6.32
N ILE A 504 2.14 5.27 5.64
CA ILE A 504 2.92 4.12 5.18
C ILE A 504 3.50 4.36 3.78
N ASP A 505 2.84 5.18 2.95
CA ASP A 505 3.23 5.41 1.55
C ASP A 505 2.78 6.80 1.06
N ASP A 506 3.36 7.23 -0.04
CA ASP A 506 2.95 8.43 -0.79
C ASP A 506 1.73 8.11 -1.67
N THR A 507 0.61 7.76 -1.04
CA THR A 507 -0.59 7.26 -1.73
C THR A 507 -1.13 8.27 -2.75
N MET A 508 -1.05 9.57 -2.46
CA MET A 508 -1.53 10.64 -3.35
C MET A 508 -0.57 10.97 -4.51
N GLU A 509 0.63 10.40 -4.54
CA GLU A 509 1.62 10.67 -5.59
C GLU A 509 1.42 9.80 -6.84
N THR A 510 0.49 8.84 -6.79
CA THR A 510 0.13 8.01 -7.94
C THR A 510 -1.31 8.28 -8.39
N GLN A 511 -1.57 8.17 -9.69
CA GLN A 511 -2.90 8.38 -10.24
C GLN A 511 -3.94 7.43 -9.63
N ALA A 512 -3.61 6.15 -9.48
CA ALA A 512 -4.52 5.16 -8.88
C ALA A 512 -4.83 5.49 -7.42
N GLY A 513 -3.82 5.81 -6.61
CA GLY A 513 -4.00 6.16 -5.20
C GLY A 513 -4.77 7.45 -5.01
N LEU A 514 -4.42 8.50 -5.76
CA LEU A 514 -5.12 9.78 -5.72
C LEU A 514 -6.59 9.64 -6.15
N THR A 515 -6.84 8.93 -7.26
CA THR A 515 -8.22 8.73 -7.74
C THR A 515 -9.03 7.87 -6.77
N PHE A 516 -8.44 6.82 -6.19
CA PHE A 516 -9.08 6.01 -5.15
C PHE A 516 -9.54 6.87 -3.97
N PHE A 517 -8.66 7.74 -3.47
CA PHE A 517 -9.00 8.65 -2.40
C PHE A 517 -10.10 9.63 -2.78
N VAL A 518 -9.88 10.40 -3.85
CA VAL A 518 -10.83 11.45 -4.26
C VAL A 518 -12.19 10.85 -4.64
N PHE A 519 -12.20 9.72 -5.35
CA PHE A 519 -13.43 9.05 -5.74
C PHE A 519 -14.26 8.61 -4.53
N PHE A 520 -13.68 7.83 -3.60
CA PHE A 520 -14.44 7.33 -2.45
C PHE A 520 -14.80 8.42 -1.44
N TYR A 521 -13.93 9.43 -1.28
CA TYR A 521 -14.26 10.58 -0.46
C TYR A 521 -15.50 11.32 -0.96
N ASN A 522 -15.55 11.62 -2.26
CA ASN A 522 -16.73 12.22 -2.90
C ASN A 522 -17.94 11.29 -2.89
N PHE A 523 -17.73 10.02 -3.18
CA PHE A 523 -18.78 9.00 -3.22
C PHE A 523 -19.54 8.91 -1.90
N PHE A 524 -18.82 8.86 -0.79
CA PHE A 524 -19.44 8.75 0.52
C PHE A 524 -20.01 10.05 1.05
N LEU A 525 -19.46 11.21 0.71
CA LEU A 525 -19.86 12.49 1.29
C LEU A 525 -20.76 13.34 0.40
N PHE A 526 -20.46 13.44 -0.90
CA PHE A 526 -21.10 14.42 -1.78
C PHE A 526 -22.19 13.83 -2.68
N LEU A 527 -22.20 12.50 -2.89
CA LEU A 527 -23.27 11.82 -3.63
C LEU A 527 -24.48 11.42 -2.76
N ARG A 528 -24.62 12.02 -1.58
CA ARG A 528 -25.77 11.77 -0.68
C ARG A 528 -26.96 12.63 -1.08
N GLU A 529 -28.16 12.03 -1.03
CA GLU A 529 -29.39 12.80 -0.89
C GLU A 529 -29.29 13.60 0.43
N LYS A 530 -29.56 14.90 0.39
CA LYS A 530 -29.74 15.68 1.61
C LYS A 530 -30.90 15.03 2.37
N SER A 531 -30.67 14.57 3.59
CA SER A 531 -31.78 14.35 4.52
C SER A 531 -32.44 15.71 4.74
N VAL A 532 -33.65 15.85 4.26
CA VAL A 532 -34.53 17.00 4.52
C VAL A 532 -34.76 17.08 6.02
#